data_781a9945a35f5420551c31ddea4300c8
#
_entry.id   781a9945a35f5420551c31ddea4300c8
#
_cell.length_a   1.000
_cell.length_b   1.000
_cell.length_c   1.000
_cell.angle_alpha   90.00
_cell.angle_beta   90.00
_cell.angle_gamma   90.00
#
_symmetry.space_group_name_H-M   'P 1'
#
loop_
_entity.id
_entity.type
_entity.pdbx_description
1 polymer ?
#
loop_
_entity_poly.entity_id
_entity_poly.type
_entity_poly.pdbx_seq_one_letter_code
_entity_poly.pdbx_strand_id
1 'polypeptide(L)'
;MRETPEQRNLVLILARAFAAQLATAVFLLDPEGTVIYYNEAAEKLTRRPFIEGAGQTIDEWMTRTRPRDAEGVELPIQELPLGMTMLKQEPAHGIVIFRTADGDDRRVETASFPLFAHTEDFVGSFSIMWPIEEDRR
;
A
#
# COMPACT_ATOMS: atom_id res chain seq x y z
N MET A 1 -5.30 27.37 -10.38
CA MET A 1 -3.84 27.39 -10.27
C MET A 1 -3.29 25.98 -10.21
N ARG A 2 -2.22 25.73 -10.90
CA ARG A 2 -1.66 24.39 -10.96
C ARG A 2 -0.58 24.20 -9.92
N GLU A 3 -0.47 22.96 -9.45
CA GLU A 3 0.63 22.54 -8.61
C GLU A 3 1.91 22.51 -9.40
N THR A 4 3.01 22.91 -8.79
CA THR A 4 4.31 22.68 -9.41
C THR A 4 4.72 21.23 -9.15
N PRO A 5 5.59 20.64 -9.98
CA PRO A 5 6.11 19.31 -9.68
C PRO A 5 6.77 19.24 -8.31
N GLU A 6 7.40 20.32 -7.86
CA GLU A 6 8.04 20.33 -6.55
C GLU A 6 7.01 20.20 -5.43
N GLN A 7 5.84 20.84 -5.57
CA GLN A 7 4.80 20.74 -4.56
C GLN A 7 4.26 19.32 -4.47
N ARG A 8 4.05 18.68 -5.61
CA ARG A 8 3.58 17.31 -5.62
C ARG A 8 4.60 16.37 -5.01
N ASN A 9 5.88 16.58 -5.36
CA ASN A 9 6.95 15.74 -4.81
C ASN A 9 7.08 15.94 -3.32
N LEU A 10 6.82 17.13 -2.81
CA LEU A 10 6.93 17.39 -1.38
C LEU A 10 5.95 16.55 -0.58
N VAL A 11 4.72 16.39 -1.08
CA VAL A 11 3.74 15.55 -0.39
C VAL A 11 4.27 14.13 -0.28
N LEU A 12 4.83 13.59 -1.36
CA LEU A 12 5.35 12.22 -1.34
C LEU A 12 6.60 12.10 -0.46
N ILE A 13 7.44 13.12 -0.46
CA ILE A 13 8.62 13.14 0.40
C ILE A 13 8.21 13.13 1.87
N LEU A 14 7.24 13.95 2.24
CA LEU A 14 6.77 14.00 3.61
C LEU A 14 6.06 12.72 4.02
N ALA A 15 5.28 12.15 3.10
CA ALA A 15 4.61 10.88 3.38
C ALA A 15 5.64 9.78 3.62
N ARG A 16 6.70 9.75 2.83
CA ARG A 16 7.76 8.77 3.00
C ARG A 16 8.50 8.97 4.32
N ALA A 17 8.81 10.23 4.66
CA ALA A 17 9.50 10.53 5.90
C ALA A 17 8.66 10.12 7.10
N PHE A 18 7.36 10.34 7.02
CA PHE A 18 6.44 9.93 8.07
C PHE A 18 6.39 8.41 8.18
N ALA A 19 6.22 7.74 7.04
CA ALA A 19 6.14 6.27 7.01
C ALA A 19 7.39 5.61 7.59
N ALA A 20 8.55 6.20 7.34
CA ALA A 20 9.81 5.62 7.81
C ALA A 20 9.90 5.57 9.32
N GLN A 21 9.11 6.37 10.02
CA GLN A 21 9.13 6.43 11.49
C GLN A 21 8.08 5.55 12.13
N LEU A 22 7.23 4.91 11.34
CA LEU A 22 6.15 4.11 11.91
C LEU A 22 6.60 2.67 12.12
N ALA A 23 6.10 2.08 13.20
CA ALA A 23 6.35 0.68 13.48
C ALA A 23 5.36 -0.23 12.77
N THR A 24 4.36 0.33 12.11
CA THR A 24 3.34 -0.38 11.37
C THR A 24 3.71 -0.37 9.89
N ALA A 25 3.42 -1.47 9.20
CA ALA A 25 3.78 -1.58 7.78
C ALA A 25 3.05 -0.54 6.95
N VAL A 26 3.79 0.20 6.14
CA VAL A 26 3.25 1.26 5.29
C VAL A 26 3.82 1.11 3.90
N PHE A 27 2.96 1.26 2.90
CA PHE A 27 3.33 1.25 1.49
C PHE A 27 2.90 2.57 0.88
N LEU A 28 3.77 3.16 0.08
CA LEU A 28 3.52 4.43 -0.58
C LEU A 28 3.53 4.19 -2.08
N LEU A 29 2.47 4.62 -2.76
CA LEU A 29 2.34 4.45 -4.19
C LEU A 29 2.22 5.80 -4.86
N ASP A 30 2.72 5.88 -6.09
CA ASP A 30 2.55 7.09 -6.89
C ASP A 30 1.17 7.07 -7.57
N PRO A 31 0.80 8.12 -8.31
CA PRO A 31 -0.53 8.16 -8.90
C PRO A 31 -0.81 7.08 -9.92
N GLU A 32 0.23 6.50 -10.52
CA GLU A 32 0.08 5.43 -11.50
C GLU A 32 -0.02 4.05 -10.85
N GLY A 33 0.14 3.98 -9.54
CA GLY A 33 0.05 2.71 -8.84
C GLY A 33 1.38 1.99 -8.68
N THR A 34 2.48 2.67 -8.93
CA THR A 34 3.81 2.08 -8.69
C THR A 34 4.13 2.20 -7.20
N VAL A 35 4.57 1.11 -6.61
CA VAL A 35 5.01 1.12 -5.21
C VAL A 35 6.38 1.78 -5.18
N ILE A 36 6.46 2.97 -4.60
CA ILE A 36 7.70 3.76 -4.62
C ILE A 36 8.45 3.69 -3.29
N TYR A 37 7.81 3.20 -2.25
CA TYR A 37 8.48 3.04 -0.96
C TYR A 37 7.64 2.15 -0.05
N TYR A 38 8.30 1.36 0.78
CA TYR A 38 7.66 0.79 1.95
C TYR A 38 8.69 0.70 3.07
N ASN A 39 8.20 0.81 4.31
CA ASN A 39 9.08 0.97 5.47
C ASN A 39 9.57 -0.38 5.99
N GLU A 40 10.39 -0.33 7.03
CA GLU A 40 10.99 -1.53 7.59
C GLU A 40 9.94 -2.52 8.08
N ALA A 41 8.87 -2.02 8.70
CA ALA A 41 7.79 -2.90 9.16
C ALA A 41 7.15 -3.64 7.99
N ALA A 42 7.02 -2.97 6.84
CA ALA A 42 6.48 -3.60 5.63
C ALA A 42 7.45 -4.63 5.06
N GLU A 43 8.75 -4.35 5.14
CA GLU A 43 9.74 -5.35 4.73
C GLU A 43 9.59 -6.63 5.56
N LYS A 44 9.42 -6.47 6.84
CA LYS A 44 9.27 -7.63 7.74
C LYS A 44 7.96 -8.36 7.49
N LEU A 45 6.90 -7.61 7.25
CA LEU A 45 5.59 -8.21 7.01
C LEU A 45 5.56 -9.03 5.73
N THR A 46 6.13 -8.50 4.65
CA THR A 46 6.12 -9.16 3.35
C THR A 46 7.31 -10.08 3.15
N ARG A 47 8.31 -9.96 4.01
CA ARG A 47 9.60 -10.65 3.88
C ARG A 47 10.28 -10.31 2.57
N ARG A 48 10.11 -9.08 2.12
CA ARG A 48 10.75 -8.56 0.92
C ARG A 48 11.46 -7.26 1.27
N PRO A 49 12.75 -7.15 0.98
CA PRO A 49 13.43 -5.88 1.24
C PRO A 49 12.96 -4.82 0.25
N PHE A 50 12.91 -3.60 0.70
CA PHE A 50 12.66 -2.48 -0.20
C PHE A 50 13.96 -2.13 -0.91
N ILE A 51 13.89 -1.98 -2.23
CA ILE A 51 15.05 -1.64 -3.05
C ILE A 51 14.78 -0.28 -3.67
N GLU A 52 15.61 0.69 -3.30
CA GLU A 52 15.48 2.05 -3.79
C GLU A 52 15.56 2.07 -5.31
N GLY A 53 14.62 2.77 -5.94
CA GLY A 53 14.65 2.93 -7.37
C GLY A 53 14.10 1.77 -8.18
N ALA A 54 13.79 0.65 -7.52
CA ALA A 54 13.29 -0.51 -8.25
C ALA A 54 11.90 -0.30 -8.80
N GLY A 55 11.01 0.31 -8.00
CA GLY A 55 9.62 0.56 -8.38
C GLY A 55 8.90 -0.71 -8.79
N GLN A 56 7.83 -1.06 -8.11
CA GLN A 56 7.02 -2.22 -8.50
C GLN A 56 5.68 -1.72 -8.96
N THR A 57 5.26 -2.17 -10.16
CA THR A 57 3.91 -1.85 -10.59
C THR A 57 2.92 -2.60 -9.73
N ILE A 58 1.68 -2.13 -9.74
CA ILE A 58 0.63 -2.80 -8.98
C ILE A 58 0.42 -4.21 -9.51
N ASP A 59 0.56 -4.42 -10.83
CA ASP A 59 0.40 -5.76 -11.39
C ASP A 59 1.48 -6.71 -10.90
N GLU A 60 2.72 -6.26 -10.83
CA GLU A 60 3.80 -7.07 -10.28
C GLU A 60 3.54 -7.42 -8.82
N TRP A 61 3.07 -6.44 -8.06
CA TRP A 61 2.75 -6.64 -6.66
C TRP A 61 1.64 -7.68 -6.51
N MET A 62 0.58 -7.56 -7.32
CA MET A 62 -0.53 -8.50 -7.28
C MET A 62 -0.09 -9.91 -7.60
N THR A 63 0.78 -10.05 -8.60
CA THR A 63 1.27 -11.37 -9.00
C THR A 63 2.07 -12.02 -7.89
N ARG A 64 2.86 -11.25 -7.18
CA ARG A 64 3.72 -11.79 -6.13
C ARG A 64 2.94 -12.11 -4.85
N THR A 65 2.01 -11.25 -4.46
CA THR A 65 1.36 -11.37 -3.17
C THR A 65 0.04 -12.11 -3.24
N ARG A 66 -0.58 -12.21 -4.41
CA ARG A 66 -1.81 -12.95 -4.63
C ARG A 66 -2.87 -12.63 -3.58
N PRO A 67 -3.33 -11.39 -3.52
CA PRO A 67 -4.25 -10.98 -2.46
C PRO A 67 -5.59 -11.68 -2.57
N ARG A 68 -6.13 -12.08 -1.42
CA ARG A 68 -7.38 -12.83 -1.33
C ARG A 68 -8.22 -12.24 -0.22
N ASP A 69 -9.53 -12.47 -0.30
CA ASP A 69 -10.41 -12.02 0.77
C ASP A 69 -10.34 -12.99 1.96
N ALA A 70 -11.15 -12.72 2.97
CA ALA A 70 -11.12 -13.50 4.21
C ALA A 70 -11.52 -14.95 3.99
N GLU A 71 -12.23 -15.25 2.90
CA GLU A 71 -12.63 -16.62 2.54
C GLU A 71 -11.64 -17.29 1.60
N GLY A 72 -10.56 -16.60 1.24
CA GLY A 72 -9.53 -17.19 0.39
C GLY A 72 -9.75 -17.01 -1.10
N VAL A 73 -10.74 -16.21 -1.50
CA VAL A 73 -11.02 -15.97 -2.91
C VAL A 73 -10.14 -14.83 -3.40
N GLU A 74 -9.48 -15.03 -4.54
CA GLU A 74 -8.60 -14.00 -5.10
C GLU A 74 -9.40 -12.75 -5.45
N LEU A 75 -8.83 -11.61 -5.13
CA LEU A 75 -9.46 -10.31 -5.34
C LEU A 75 -8.82 -9.58 -6.50
N PRO A 76 -9.61 -9.07 -7.44
CA PRO A 76 -9.06 -8.15 -8.43
C PRO A 76 -8.69 -6.83 -7.77
N ILE A 77 -7.83 -6.07 -8.43
CA ILE A 77 -7.30 -4.84 -7.83
C ILE A 77 -8.43 -3.88 -7.42
N GLN A 78 -9.47 -3.79 -8.21
CA GLN A 78 -10.53 -2.82 -7.93
C GLN A 78 -11.35 -3.19 -6.70
N GLU A 79 -11.19 -4.40 -6.17
CA GLU A 79 -11.89 -4.81 -4.94
C GLU A 79 -10.98 -4.82 -3.72
N LEU A 80 -9.71 -4.51 -3.90
CA LEU A 80 -8.81 -4.32 -2.77
C LEU A 80 -8.94 -2.91 -2.25
N PRO A 81 -8.74 -2.69 -0.93
CA PRO A 81 -8.78 -1.32 -0.41
C PRO A 81 -7.87 -0.37 -1.17
N LEU A 82 -6.65 -0.81 -1.47
CA LEU A 82 -5.73 0.03 -2.21
C LEU A 82 -6.25 0.38 -3.59
N GLY A 83 -6.79 -0.60 -4.31
CA GLY A 83 -7.35 -0.35 -5.63
C GLY A 83 -8.56 0.56 -5.58
N MET A 84 -9.41 0.39 -4.58
CA MET A 84 -10.56 1.28 -4.41
C MET A 84 -10.12 2.71 -4.16
N THR A 85 -9.08 2.89 -3.33
CA THR A 85 -8.55 4.22 -3.06
C THR A 85 -7.99 4.85 -4.33
N MET A 86 -7.27 4.07 -5.14
CA MET A 86 -6.71 4.60 -6.37
C MET A 86 -7.79 4.99 -7.38
N LEU A 87 -8.82 4.17 -7.49
CA LEU A 87 -9.87 4.42 -8.49
C LEU A 87 -10.81 5.54 -8.06
N LYS A 88 -11.19 5.57 -6.80
CA LYS A 88 -12.19 6.51 -6.30
C LYS A 88 -11.59 7.70 -5.58
N GLN A 89 -10.31 7.63 -5.26
CA GLN A 89 -9.62 8.69 -4.53
C GLN A 89 -10.29 8.98 -3.20
N GLU A 90 -10.69 7.91 -2.52
CA GLU A 90 -11.35 7.95 -1.22
C GLU A 90 -10.69 6.93 -0.31
N PRO A 91 -10.79 7.11 1.00
CA PRO A 91 -10.28 6.10 1.93
C PRO A 91 -11.04 4.78 1.78
N ALA A 92 -10.35 3.68 2.02
CA ALA A 92 -10.94 2.36 2.00
C ALA A 92 -10.21 1.47 2.99
N HIS A 93 -10.88 0.42 3.48
CA HIS A 93 -10.23 -0.52 4.37
C HIS A 93 -10.86 -1.89 4.23
N GLY A 94 -10.15 -2.91 4.68
CA GLY A 94 -10.68 -4.26 4.66
C GLY A 94 -9.64 -5.26 5.12
N ILE A 95 -10.03 -6.53 5.11
CA ILE A 95 -9.16 -7.63 5.47
C ILE A 95 -8.67 -8.27 4.19
N VAL A 96 -7.36 -8.55 4.13
CA VAL A 96 -6.73 -9.14 2.96
C VAL A 96 -5.78 -10.23 3.44
N ILE A 97 -5.75 -11.34 2.71
CA ILE A 97 -4.73 -12.36 2.92
C ILE A 97 -3.78 -12.26 1.74
N PHE A 98 -2.49 -12.20 2.02
CA PHE A 98 -1.51 -12.13 0.95
C PHE A 98 -0.36 -13.08 1.24
N ARG A 99 0.43 -13.38 0.20
CA ARG A 99 1.55 -14.31 0.29
C ARG A 99 2.84 -13.55 0.46
N THR A 100 3.65 -13.95 1.46
CA THR A 100 4.98 -13.38 1.67
C THR A 100 5.98 -13.99 0.68
N ALA A 101 7.18 -13.43 0.67
CA ALA A 101 8.25 -13.95 -0.19
C ALA A 101 8.60 -15.39 0.15
N ASP A 102 8.38 -15.80 1.40
CA ASP A 102 8.67 -17.18 1.83
C ASP A 102 7.56 -18.16 1.47
N GLY A 103 6.47 -17.67 0.91
CA GLY A 103 5.34 -18.51 0.56
C GLY A 103 4.31 -18.66 1.64
N ASP A 104 4.48 -18.02 2.79
CA ASP A 104 3.49 -18.05 3.86
C ASP A 104 2.37 -17.06 3.57
N ASP A 105 1.19 -17.40 4.05
CA ASP A 105 0.07 -16.47 3.95
C ASP A 105 -0.02 -15.63 5.22
N ARG A 106 -0.31 -14.34 5.03
CA ARG A 106 -0.52 -13.42 6.13
C ARG A 106 -1.90 -12.81 6.02
N ARG A 107 -2.60 -12.79 7.12
CA ARG A 107 -3.90 -12.15 7.21
C ARG A 107 -3.71 -10.79 7.84
N VAL A 108 -4.10 -9.74 7.13
CA VAL A 108 -3.89 -8.37 7.60
C VAL A 108 -5.16 -7.58 7.46
N GLU A 109 -5.30 -6.59 8.31
CA GLU A 109 -6.24 -5.51 8.07
C GLU A 109 -5.47 -4.42 7.36
N THR A 110 -6.10 -3.79 6.38
CA THR A 110 -5.44 -2.75 5.61
C THR A 110 -6.34 -1.54 5.51
N ALA A 111 -5.73 -0.37 5.60
CA ALA A 111 -6.42 0.90 5.43
C ALA A 111 -5.62 1.68 4.41
N SER A 112 -6.31 2.16 3.38
CA SER A 112 -5.65 2.93 2.32
C SER A 112 -6.34 4.28 2.20
N PHE A 113 -5.58 5.30 1.86
CA PHE A 113 -6.15 6.60 1.64
C PHE A 113 -5.34 7.37 0.62
N PRO A 114 -6.01 8.30 -0.07
CA PRO A 114 -5.35 9.07 -1.13
C PRO A 114 -4.55 10.21 -0.54
N LEU A 115 -3.52 10.60 -1.27
CA LEU A 115 -2.71 11.76 -0.93
C LEU A 115 -2.97 12.82 -1.98
N PHE A 116 -3.16 14.05 -1.52
CA PHE A 116 -3.42 15.18 -2.38
C PHE A 116 -2.42 16.29 -2.10
N ALA A 117 -1.93 16.91 -3.15
CA ALA A 117 -1.11 18.12 -3.00
C ALA A 117 -2.00 19.33 -2.78
N HIS A 118 -3.14 19.35 -3.47
CA HIS A 118 -4.23 20.30 -3.26
C HIS A 118 -5.53 19.53 -3.23
N THR A 119 -6.64 20.24 -3.11
CA THR A 119 -7.93 19.62 -2.90
C THR A 119 -8.24 18.51 -3.89
N GLU A 120 -7.84 18.66 -5.14
CA GLU A 120 -8.17 17.67 -6.16
C GLU A 120 -6.97 17.15 -6.92
N ASP A 121 -5.77 17.43 -6.45
CA ASP A 121 -4.56 16.98 -7.15
C ASP A 121 -4.04 15.72 -6.51
N PHE A 122 -4.51 14.58 -7.00
CA PHE A 122 -4.15 13.27 -6.47
C PHE A 122 -2.70 12.97 -6.82
N VAL A 123 -1.88 12.71 -5.80
CA VAL A 123 -0.44 12.50 -6.01
C VAL A 123 0.03 11.12 -5.57
N GLY A 124 -0.83 10.30 -5.04
CA GLY A 124 -0.44 8.96 -4.66
C GLY A 124 -1.36 8.38 -3.60
N SER A 125 -1.00 7.22 -3.09
CA SER A 125 -1.77 6.50 -2.08
C SER A 125 -0.86 6.04 -0.96
N PHE A 126 -1.42 5.97 0.23
CA PHE A 126 -0.74 5.56 1.44
C PHE A 126 -1.53 4.37 1.98
N SER A 127 -0.89 3.23 2.14
CA SER A 127 -1.57 2.03 2.61
C SER A 127 -0.90 1.54 3.87
N ILE A 128 -1.68 1.31 4.91
CA ILE A 128 -1.20 0.83 6.20
C ILE A 128 -1.77 -0.57 6.40
N MET A 129 -0.91 -1.49 6.81
CA MET A 129 -1.33 -2.87 7.04
C MET A 129 -0.84 -3.32 8.40
N TRP A 130 -1.68 -4.07 9.13
CA TRP A 130 -1.24 -4.69 10.36
C TRP A 130 -1.78 -6.11 10.43
N PRO A 131 -0.97 -7.05 11.00
CA PRO A 131 -1.39 -8.44 11.07
C PRO A 131 -2.60 -8.61 11.98
N ILE A 132 -3.48 -9.53 11.59
CA ILE A 132 -4.58 -9.94 12.44
C ILE A 132 -4.23 -11.31 12.96
N GLU A 133 -4.17 -11.46 14.27
CA GLU A 133 -3.92 -12.77 14.85
C GLU A 133 -5.20 -13.55 14.84
N GLU A 134 -5.04 -14.82 14.52
CA GLU A 134 -6.19 -15.70 14.60
C GLU A 134 -6.54 -15.96 16.03
N ASP A 135 -7.81 -16.32 16.22
CA ASP A 135 -8.31 -16.66 17.52
C ASP A 135 -7.57 -17.88 18.03
N ARG A 136 -7.05 -17.77 19.22
CA ARG A 136 -6.21 -18.80 19.80
C ARG A 136 -6.93 -19.73 20.73
N ARG A 137 -8.19 -19.67 20.83
CA ARG A 137 -8.89 -20.55 21.72
C ARG A 137 -9.03 -21.95 21.24
#